data_1fe6527000a53edaa76f7dc8b3e87bf5
#
_entry.id   1fe6527000a53edaa76f7dc8b3e87bf5
#
_cell.length_a   1.000
_cell.length_b   1.000
_cell.length_c   1.000
_cell.angle_alpha   90.00
_cell.angle_beta   90.00
_cell.angle_gamma   90.00
#
_symmetry.space_group_name_H-M   'P 1'
#
loop_
_entity.id
_entity.type
_entity.pdbx_description
1 polymer ?
#
loop_
_entity_poly.entity_id
_entity_poly.type
_entity_poly.pdbx_seq_one_letter_code
_entity_poly.pdbx_strand_id
1 'polypeptide(L)'
;MAIKIYFASCKGGAGTTTCTVGVGLALARRGERVLVVDGDEHYPAALTIAGCAGLQTYTLEEARKGACRVKQAVIEHPRSPNFFILPCAGCEDRKYIAAAVTEVESLFDYVLCDSAAPQVCERAAVVCEPYPTGIKGADICLNHLRDMKYKDVGVIVNKVNGGLIYDNRIMPPKDIAALLHAPLLGVIPEDLGMALGTMRADSVKAFKMTAARITGDGKKIYQTTRTYLGAGGFIKRKMRGKI
;
A
#
# COMPACT_ATOMS: atom_id res chain seq x y z
N MET A 1 15.41 -15.51 1.64
CA MET A 1 15.46 -14.07 1.27
C MET A 1 14.03 -13.52 1.30
N ALA A 2 13.81 -12.36 1.89
CA ALA A 2 12.52 -11.71 1.90
C ALA A 2 12.07 -11.31 0.49
N ILE A 3 10.76 -11.36 0.21
CA ILE A 3 10.18 -10.78 -1.01
C ILE A 3 10.06 -9.28 -0.79
N LYS A 4 10.79 -8.48 -1.58
CA LYS A 4 10.81 -7.02 -1.45
C LYS A 4 9.95 -6.36 -2.53
N ILE A 5 8.99 -5.53 -2.11
CA ILE A 5 8.02 -4.89 -3.00
C ILE A 5 8.04 -3.39 -2.77
N TYR A 6 8.30 -2.64 -3.83
CA TYR A 6 8.26 -1.19 -3.84
C TYR A 6 6.84 -0.69 -4.11
N PHE A 7 6.27 0.06 -3.19
CA PHE A 7 5.00 0.74 -3.37
C PHE A 7 5.25 2.17 -3.82
N ALA A 8 4.69 2.55 -4.95
CA ALA A 8 4.93 3.84 -5.58
C ALA A 8 3.66 4.52 -6.07
N SER A 9 3.69 5.84 -6.15
CA SER A 9 2.72 6.67 -6.85
C SER A 9 3.40 7.94 -7.35
N CYS A 10 3.04 8.41 -8.54
CA CYS A 10 3.48 9.72 -9.05
C CYS A 10 2.46 10.85 -8.76
N LYS A 11 1.47 10.58 -7.90
CA LYS A 11 0.51 11.57 -7.45
C LYS A 11 0.42 11.58 -5.93
N GLY A 12 0.66 12.73 -5.32
CA GLY A 12 0.44 12.92 -3.89
C GLY A 12 -1.00 12.60 -3.49
N GLY A 13 -1.19 11.95 -2.35
CA GLY A 13 -2.49 11.59 -1.82
C GLY A 13 -3.18 10.39 -2.48
N ALA A 14 -2.53 9.65 -3.38
CA ALA A 14 -3.10 8.42 -3.96
C ALA A 14 -3.36 7.31 -2.91
N GLY A 15 -2.76 7.43 -1.73
CA GLY A 15 -2.91 6.49 -0.62
C GLY A 15 -1.90 5.34 -0.66
N THR A 16 -0.68 5.61 -1.13
CA THR A 16 0.41 4.63 -1.20
C THR A 16 0.67 4.03 0.17
N THR A 17 0.94 4.86 1.18
CA THR A 17 1.18 4.43 2.57
C THR A 17 0.01 3.63 3.13
N THR A 18 -1.23 4.06 2.89
CA THR A 18 -2.43 3.31 3.31
C THR A 18 -2.49 1.93 2.68
N CYS A 19 -2.17 1.83 1.38
CA CYS A 19 -2.13 0.55 0.69
C CYS A 19 -0.99 -0.34 1.19
N THR A 20 0.20 0.22 1.42
CA THR A 20 1.36 -0.50 1.95
C THR A 20 1.05 -1.09 3.32
N VAL A 21 0.56 -0.26 4.25
CA VAL A 21 0.16 -0.70 5.60
C VAL A 21 -0.98 -1.72 5.54
N GLY A 22 -2.02 -1.47 4.73
CA GLY A 22 -3.16 -2.37 4.62
C GLY A 22 -2.82 -3.74 4.05
N VAL A 23 -1.95 -3.79 3.04
CA VAL A 23 -1.40 -5.05 2.48
C VAL A 23 -0.51 -5.74 3.51
N GLY A 24 0.38 -4.99 4.18
CA GLY A 24 1.26 -5.53 5.21
C GLY A 24 0.50 -6.18 6.37
N LEU A 25 -0.51 -5.50 6.90
CA LEU A 25 -1.40 -6.05 7.93
C LEU A 25 -2.16 -7.30 7.45
N ALA A 26 -2.55 -7.33 6.16
CA ALA A 26 -3.23 -8.48 5.59
C ALA A 26 -2.29 -9.69 5.43
N LEU A 27 -1.03 -9.49 5.08
CA LEU A 27 0.01 -10.51 5.02
C LEU A 27 0.36 -11.02 6.44
N ALA A 28 0.55 -10.12 7.40
CA ALA A 28 0.85 -10.49 8.80
C ALA A 28 -0.25 -11.36 9.41
N ARG A 29 -1.53 -11.07 9.12
CA ARG A 29 -2.67 -11.92 9.54
C ARG A 29 -2.70 -13.31 8.90
N ARG A 30 -1.90 -13.56 7.87
CA ARG A 30 -1.70 -14.89 7.26
C ARG A 30 -0.54 -15.64 7.89
N GLY A 31 0.17 -15.03 8.85
CA GLY A 31 1.31 -15.60 9.54
C GLY A 31 2.66 -15.16 8.98
N GLU A 32 2.68 -14.35 7.91
CA GLU A 32 3.92 -13.85 7.31
C GLU A 32 4.55 -12.76 8.18
N ARG A 33 5.85 -12.76 8.35
CA ARG A 33 6.60 -11.69 9.01
C ARG A 33 6.84 -10.56 8.02
N VAL A 34 6.22 -9.40 8.27
CA VAL A 34 6.19 -8.28 7.32
C VAL A 34 6.83 -7.04 7.91
N LEU A 35 7.81 -6.48 7.21
CA LEU A 35 8.36 -5.16 7.48
C LEU A 35 7.79 -4.14 6.49
N VAL A 36 7.22 -3.05 6.99
CA VAL A 36 6.94 -1.84 6.21
C VAL A 36 8.07 -0.84 6.44
N VAL A 37 8.71 -0.40 5.38
CA VAL A 37 9.73 0.66 5.40
C VAL A 37 9.04 1.95 4.97
N ASP A 38 8.86 2.89 5.90
CA ASP A 38 8.18 4.16 5.66
C ASP A 38 9.18 5.22 5.18
N GLY A 39 9.11 5.52 3.88
CA GLY A 39 10.05 6.44 3.23
C GLY A 39 9.69 7.92 3.34
N ASP A 40 8.68 8.29 4.12
CA ASP A 40 8.40 9.70 4.38
C ASP A 40 9.53 10.32 5.23
N GLU A 41 10.24 11.27 4.64
CA GLU A 41 11.40 11.91 5.27
C GLU A 41 11.00 12.85 6.42
N HIS A 42 9.75 13.31 6.46
CA HIS A 42 9.29 14.33 7.40
C HIS A 42 8.38 13.78 8.49
N TYR A 43 7.53 12.83 8.15
CA TYR A 43 6.49 12.35 9.03
C TYR A 43 6.29 10.83 8.92
N PRO A 44 6.34 10.07 10.03
CA PRO A 44 6.18 8.62 10.00
C PRO A 44 4.70 8.24 9.77
N ALA A 45 4.25 8.40 8.53
CA ALA A 45 2.85 8.23 8.14
C ALA A 45 2.36 6.79 8.35
N ALA A 46 3.21 5.80 8.09
CA ALA A 46 2.86 4.39 8.31
C ALA A 46 2.59 4.07 9.78
N LEU A 47 3.36 4.66 10.72
CA LEU A 47 3.10 4.50 12.16
C LEU A 47 1.72 5.05 12.56
N THR A 48 1.36 6.20 12.01
CA THR A 48 0.05 6.83 12.30
C THR A 48 -1.10 5.99 11.74
N ILE A 49 -1.00 5.55 10.49
CA ILE A 49 -2.03 4.73 9.84
C ILE A 49 -2.17 3.36 10.54
N ALA A 50 -1.06 2.80 11.01
CA ALA A 50 -1.07 1.53 11.75
C ALA A 50 -1.55 1.67 13.21
N GLY A 51 -1.72 2.91 13.72
CA GLY A 51 -2.05 3.14 15.13
C GLY A 51 -0.89 2.86 16.09
N CYS A 52 0.34 3.06 15.61
CA CYS A 52 1.59 2.86 16.36
C CYS A 52 2.31 4.19 16.68
N ALA A 53 1.65 5.34 16.48
CA ALA A 53 2.22 6.64 16.79
C ALA A 53 2.66 6.69 18.27
N GLY A 54 3.88 7.22 18.50
CA GLY A 54 4.45 7.34 19.85
C GLY A 54 5.14 6.08 20.39
N LEU A 55 5.18 4.98 19.64
CA LEU A 55 5.89 3.74 20.05
C LEU A 55 7.37 3.74 19.65
N GLN A 56 7.82 4.73 18.89
CA GLN A 56 9.20 4.81 18.41
C GLN A 56 10.15 5.12 19.59
N THR A 57 11.10 4.21 19.82
CA THR A 57 12.14 4.37 20.86
C THR A 57 13.43 4.96 20.27
N TYR A 58 13.80 4.47 19.08
CA TYR A 58 14.97 4.93 18.33
C TYR A 58 14.57 5.29 16.90
N THR A 59 15.28 6.23 16.31
CA THR A 59 15.13 6.64 14.91
C THR A 59 16.16 5.91 14.04
N LEU A 60 15.88 5.82 12.73
CA LEU A 60 16.87 5.31 11.79
C LEU A 60 18.10 6.23 11.70
N GLU A 61 17.92 7.53 11.91
CA GLU A 61 19.03 8.49 11.94
C GLU A 61 19.96 8.27 13.14
N GLU A 62 19.42 7.89 14.31
CA GLU A 62 20.23 7.50 15.48
C GLU A 62 21.02 6.22 15.20
N ALA A 63 20.42 5.26 14.48
CA ALA A 63 21.14 4.06 14.02
C ALA A 63 22.26 4.44 13.04
N ARG A 64 22.02 5.38 12.12
CA ARG A 64 23.02 5.90 11.18
C ARG A 64 24.22 6.53 11.90
N LYS A 65 23.95 7.22 13.01
CA LYS A 65 24.99 7.84 13.86
C LYS A 65 25.67 6.85 14.81
N GLY A 66 25.29 5.58 14.80
CA GLY A 66 25.87 4.53 15.65
C GLY A 66 25.37 4.53 17.10
N ALA A 67 24.32 5.30 17.43
CA ALA A 67 23.73 5.32 18.77
C ALA A 67 22.92 4.05 19.08
N CYS A 68 22.43 3.34 18.07
CA CYS A 68 21.72 2.07 18.21
C CYS A 68 21.93 1.21 16.95
N ARG A 69 21.46 -0.05 16.97
CA ARG A 69 21.44 -0.92 15.80
C ARG A 69 20.15 -0.68 15.01
N VAL A 70 20.15 -0.89 13.68
CA VAL A 70 18.96 -0.77 12.81
C VAL A 70 17.78 -1.55 13.37
N LYS A 71 18.01 -2.76 13.86
CA LYS A 71 16.96 -3.60 14.49
C LYS A 71 16.23 -2.92 15.64
N GLN A 72 16.87 -1.99 16.38
CA GLN A 72 16.26 -1.28 17.50
C GLN A 72 15.37 -0.11 17.06
N ALA A 73 15.52 0.34 15.80
CA ALA A 73 14.63 1.31 15.17
C ALA A 73 13.38 0.66 14.53
N VAL A 74 13.36 -0.68 14.41
CA VAL A 74 12.18 -1.43 13.94
C VAL A 74 11.16 -1.54 15.06
N ILE A 75 9.92 -1.16 14.77
CA ILE A 75 8.80 -1.16 15.71
C ILE A 75 7.89 -2.33 15.42
N GLU A 76 7.63 -3.19 16.39
CA GLU A 76 6.61 -4.23 16.29
C GLU A 76 5.24 -3.67 16.66
N HIS A 77 4.23 -4.00 15.87
CA HIS A 77 2.86 -3.56 16.11
C HIS A 77 2.25 -4.29 17.32
N PRO A 78 1.77 -3.59 18.37
CA PRO A 78 1.41 -4.18 19.67
C PRO A 78 0.19 -5.13 19.60
N ARG A 79 -0.68 -4.98 18.59
CA ARG A 79 -1.91 -5.79 18.43
C ARG A 79 -1.94 -6.61 17.15
N SER A 80 -0.88 -6.59 16.36
CA SER A 80 -0.79 -7.33 15.10
C SER A 80 0.57 -8.01 15.03
N PRO A 81 0.72 -9.18 15.66
CA PRO A 81 1.98 -9.91 15.62
C PRO A 81 2.41 -10.16 14.16
N ASN A 82 3.71 -10.25 13.94
CA ASN A 82 4.33 -10.36 12.61
C ASN A 82 4.24 -9.11 11.73
N PHE A 83 3.71 -7.99 12.21
CA PHE A 83 3.71 -6.73 11.48
C PHE A 83 4.68 -5.74 12.13
N PHE A 84 5.64 -5.26 11.34
CA PHE A 84 6.74 -4.40 11.79
C PHE A 84 6.85 -3.17 10.90
N ILE A 85 7.33 -2.06 11.45
CA ILE A 85 7.53 -0.80 10.73
C ILE A 85 8.93 -0.28 11.01
N LEU A 86 9.64 0.14 9.96
CA LEU A 86 10.88 0.90 10.04
C LEU A 86 10.61 2.31 9.51
N PRO A 87 10.41 3.30 10.39
CA PRO A 87 10.22 4.68 9.96
C PRO A 87 11.55 5.32 9.59
N CYS A 88 11.60 5.97 8.42
CA CYS A 88 12.79 6.65 7.93
C CYS A 88 12.76 8.17 8.19
N ALA A 89 11.73 8.70 8.84
CA ALA A 89 11.62 10.12 9.15
C ALA A 89 12.89 10.65 9.86
N GLY A 90 13.42 11.78 9.35
CA GLY A 90 14.67 12.37 9.81
C GLY A 90 15.94 11.75 9.25
N CYS A 91 15.87 10.69 8.44
CA CYS A 91 17.00 10.08 7.76
C CYS A 91 16.92 10.38 6.25
N GLU A 92 17.71 11.32 5.76
CA GLU A 92 17.74 11.73 4.35
C GLU A 92 18.70 10.88 3.49
N ASP A 93 19.54 10.05 4.12
CA ASP A 93 20.52 9.21 3.42
C ASP A 93 19.87 7.98 2.81
N ARG A 94 19.43 8.10 1.56
CA ARG A 94 18.77 7.00 0.80
C ARG A 94 19.65 5.76 0.62
N LYS A 95 20.99 5.92 0.62
CA LYS A 95 21.90 4.78 0.54
C LYS A 95 21.92 4.04 1.87
N TYR A 96 21.92 4.78 2.98
CA TYR A 96 21.84 4.18 4.31
C TYR A 96 20.49 3.48 4.53
N ILE A 97 19.38 4.08 4.11
CA ILE A 97 18.07 3.43 4.17
C ILE A 97 18.09 2.07 3.45
N ALA A 98 18.67 2.02 2.25
CA ALA A 98 18.79 0.77 1.50
C ALA A 98 19.69 -0.26 2.19
N ALA A 99 20.81 0.18 2.75
CA ALA A 99 21.71 -0.68 3.53
C ALA A 99 21.02 -1.22 4.80
N ALA A 100 20.27 -0.37 5.50
CA ALA A 100 19.50 -0.74 6.67
C ALA A 100 18.42 -1.79 6.35
N VAL A 101 17.71 -1.65 5.23
CA VAL A 101 16.77 -2.67 4.76
C VAL A 101 17.48 -4.00 4.53
N THR A 102 18.63 -3.99 3.85
CA THR A 102 19.41 -5.20 3.57
C THR A 102 19.93 -5.86 4.85
N GLU A 103 20.31 -5.08 5.88
CA GLU A 103 20.77 -5.59 7.18
C GLU A 103 19.69 -6.41 7.90
N VAL A 104 18.42 -5.97 7.82
CA VAL A 104 17.33 -6.59 8.60
C VAL A 104 16.43 -7.51 7.77
N GLU A 105 16.52 -7.53 6.44
CA GLU A 105 15.58 -8.26 5.57
C GLU A 105 15.48 -9.75 5.88
N SER A 106 16.56 -10.38 6.37
CA SER A 106 16.56 -11.80 6.70
C SER A 106 15.63 -12.19 7.86
N LEU A 107 15.13 -11.21 8.60
CA LEU A 107 14.18 -11.39 9.71
C LEU A 107 12.72 -11.46 9.24
N PHE A 108 12.45 -11.21 7.95
CA PHE A 108 11.10 -11.05 7.42
C PHE A 108 10.87 -11.95 6.19
N ASP A 109 9.60 -12.28 5.94
CA ASP A 109 9.16 -12.96 4.72
C ASP A 109 8.88 -11.93 3.62
N TYR A 110 8.35 -10.77 4.01
CA TYR A 110 8.06 -9.65 3.12
C TYR A 110 8.63 -8.34 3.65
N VAL A 111 9.22 -7.54 2.76
CA VAL A 111 9.59 -6.15 3.01
C VAL A 111 8.83 -5.27 2.01
N LEU A 112 7.96 -4.40 2.52
CA LEU A 112 7.14 -3.48 1.74
C LEU A 112 7.74 -2.08 1.88
N CYS A 113 8.34 -1.57 0.82
CA CYS A 113 8.99 -0.26 0.82
C CYS A 113 8.00 0.81 0.31
N ASP A 114 7.47 1.60 1.22
CA ASP A 114 6.61 2.73 0.90
C ASP A 114 7.43 3.93 0.46
N SER A 115 7.53 4.15 -0.85
CA SER A 115 8.33 5.23 -1.46
C SER A 115 9.81 5.26 -1.02
N ALA A 116 10.32 4.18 -0.43
CA ALA A 116 11.68 4.03 0.09
C ALA A 116 12.46 2.96 -0.64
N ALA A 117 13.79 3.11 -0.70
CA ALA A 117 14.76 2.10 -1.11
C ALA A 117 14.37 1.29 -2.38
N PRO A 118 13.97 1.93 -3.50
CA PRO A 118 13.53 1.22 -4.71
C PRO A 118 14.61 0.27 -5.26
N GLN A 119 15.88 0.58 -5.06
CA GLN A 119 17.02 -0.19 -5.59
C GLN A 119 17.20 -1.58 -4.96
N VAL A 120 16.60 -1.84 -3.80
CA VAL A 120 16.67 -3.16 -3.14
C VAL A 120 15.44 -4.02 -3.44
N CYS A 121 14.42 -3.48 -4.12
CA CYS A 121 13.19 -4.18 -4.42
C CYS A 121 13.23 -4.80 -5.82
N GLU A 122 12.60 -5.96 -5.97
CA GLU A 122 12.53 -6.72 -7.24
C GLU A 122 11.17 -6.58 -7.91
N ARG A 123 10.15 -6.30 -7.10
CA ARG A 123 8.75 -6.16 -7.49
C ARG A 123 8.25 -4.77 -7.15
N ALA A 124 7.24 -4.29 -7.89
CA ALA A 124 6.61 -3.02 -7.58
C ALA A 124 5.08 -3.05 -7.69
N ALA A 125 4.43 -2.27 -6.85
CA ALA A 125 3.00 -2.02 -6.87
C ALA A 125 2.74 -0.52 -7.03
N VAL A 126 2.18 -0.11 -8.17
CA VAL A 126 1.80 1.29 -8.41
C VAL A 126 0.39 1.51 -7.88
N VAL A 127 0.25 2.46 -6.97
CA VAL A 127 -1.04 2.86 -6.40
C VAL A 127 -1.60 4.04 -7.16
N CYS A 128 -2.83 3.92 -7.68
CA CYS A 128 -3.51 5.01 -8.39
C CYS A 128 -4.97 5.16 -7.97
N GLU A 129 -5.51 6.34 -8.17
CA GLU A 129 -6.94 6.63 -8.05
C GLU A 129 -7.63 6.42 -9.41
N PRO A 130 -8.95 6.09 -9.46
CA PRO A 130 -9.68 5.80 -10.71
C PRO A 130 -10.12 7.09 -11.45
N TYR A 131 -9.34 8.15 -11.36
CA TYR A 131 -9.60 9.44 -12.01
C TYR A 131 -8.52 9.73 -13.06
N PRO A 132 -8.79 10.55 -14.09
CA PRO A 132 -7.85 10.81 -15.18
C PRO A 132 -6.45 11.22 -14.73
N THR A 133 -6.34 12.09 -13.71
CA THR A 133 -5.06 12.52 -13.15
C THR A 133 -4.31 11.40 -12.42
N GLY A 134 -5.04 10.52 -11.71
CA GLY A 134 -4.48 9.34 -11.04
C GLY A 134 -3.97 8.31 -12.05
N ILE A 135 -4.75 8.06 -13.11
CA ILE A 135 -4.39 7.12 -14.19
C ILE A 135 -3.16 7.62 -14.95
N LYS A 136 -3.12 8.92 -15.31
CA LYS A 136 -1.95 9.51 -15.95
C LYS A 136 -0.70 9.46 -15.06
N GLY A 137 -0.85 9.73 -13.76
CA GLY A 137 0.25 9.59 -12.80
C GLY A 137 0.75 8.16 -12.70
N ALA A 138 -0.15 7.17 -12.74
CA ALA A 138 0.23 5.76 -12.74
C ALA A 138 0.99 5.36 -14.01
N ASP A 139 0.57 5.84 -15.17
CA ASP A 139 1.28 5.60 -16.43
C ASP A 139 2.73 6.13 -16.39
N ILE A 140 2.92 7.36 -15.92
CA ILE A 140 4.26 7.93 -15.73
C ILE A 140 5.10 7.07 -14.77
N CYS A 141 4.51 6.66 -13.63
CA CYS A 141 5.18 5.83 -12.62
C CYS A 141 5.59 4.46 -13.19
N LEU A 142 4.68 3.81 -13.93
CA LEU A 142 4.94 2.53 -14.57
C LEU A 142 6.08 2.61 -15.60
N ASN A 143 6.11 3.66 -16.42
CA ASN A 143 7.19 3.87 -17.39
C ASN A 143 8.52 4.07 -16.68
N HIS A 144 8.57 4.89 -15.62
CA HIS A 144 9.78 5.07 -14.81
C HIS A 144 10.29 3.74 -14.19
N LEU A 145 9.38 2.91 -13.66
CA LEU A 145 9.75 1.60 -13.10
C LEU A 145 10.25 0.62 -14.19
N ARG A 146 9.69 0.67 -15.39
CA ARG A 146 10.18 -0.09 -16.54
C ARG A 146 11.60 0.34 -16.95
N ASP A 147 11.86 1.66 -16.95
CA ASP A 147 13.21 2.20 -17.21
C ASP A 147 14.21 1.75 -16.15
N MET A 148 13.79 1.63 -14.90
CA MET A 148 14.55 1.03 -13.80
C MET A 148 14.68 -0.50 -13.89
N LYS A 149 14.13 -1.13 -14.94
CA LYS A 149 14.19 -2.57 -15.23
C LYS A 149 13.46 -3.47 -14.22
N TYR A 150 12.44 -2.95 -13.55
CA TYR A 150 11.55 -3.79 -12.76
C TYR A 150 10.82 -4.78 -13.66
N LYS A 151 10.86 -6.08 -13.31
CA LYS A 151 10.27 -7.16 -14.12
C LYS A 151 8.84 -7.50 -13.72
N ASP A 152 8.51 -7.31 -12.45
CA ASP A 152 7.18 -7.64 -11.89
C ASP A 152 6.57 -6.36 -11.31
N VAL A 153 5.75 -5.69 -12.13
CA VAL A 153 5.09 -4.43 -11.75
C VAL A 153 3.60 -4.58 -11.98
N GLY A 154 2.80 -4.29 -10.94
CA GLY A 154 1.35 -4.29 -11.07
C GLY A 154 0.71 -3.04 -10.47
N VAL A 155 -0.63 -2.93 -10.61
CA VAL A 155 -1.40 -1.75 -10.21
C VAL A 155 -2.38 -2.11 -9.10
N ILE A 156 -2.46 -1.26 -8.09
CA ILE A 156 -3.53 -1.24 -7.09
C ILE A 156 -4.38 0.01 -7.35
N VAL A 157 -5.66 -0.18 -7.70
CA VAL A 157 -6.60 0.94 -7.86
C VAL A 157 -7.26 1.21 -6.51
N ASN A 158 -6.93 2.36 -5.93
CA ASN A 158 -7.38 2.78 -4.60
C ASN A 158 -8.52 3.81 -4.68
N LYS A 159 -9.24 4.00 -3.58
CA LYS A 159 -10.36 4.94 -3.44
C LYS A 159 -11.47 4.72 -4.47
N VAL A 160 -11.74 3.47 -4.77
CA VAL A 160 -12.73 3.10 -5.79
C VAL A 160 -14.14 3.25 -5.24
N ASN A 161 -14.90 4.16 -5.82
CA ASN A 161 -16.31 4.34 -5.53
C ASN A 161 -17.17 3.50 -6.49
N GLY A 162 -17.73 2.39 -5.98
CA GLY A 162 -18.51 1.45 -6.80
C GLY A 162 -19.80 2.07 -7.38
N GLY A 163 -20.36 3.10 -6.76
CA GLY A 163 -21.52 3.81 -7.30
C GLY A 163 -21.15 4.63 -8.54
N LEU A 164 -19.98 5.28 -8.55
CA LEU A 164 -19.51 6.04 -9.71
C LEU A 164 -19.17 5.12 -10.90
N ILE A 165 -18.68 3.89 -10.64
CA ILE A 165 -18.53 2.87 -11.69
C ILE A 165 -19.89 2.48 -12.25
N TYR A 166 -20.85 2.18 -11.37
CA TYR A 166 -22.20 1.79 -11.78
C TYR A 166 -22.87 2.85 -12.65
N ASP A 167 -22.64 4.14 -12.33
CA ASP A 167 -23.18 5.29 -13.06
C ASP A 167 -22.34 5.67 -14.30
N ASN A 168 -21.34 4.85 -14.68
CA ASN A 168 -20.39 5.09 -15.77
C ASN A 168 -19.64 6.43 -15.69
N ARG A 169 -19.42 6.95 -14.48
CA ARG A 169 -18.74 8.23 -14.23
C ARG A 169 -17.22 8.07 -14.03
N ILE A 170 -16.76 6.86 -13.68
CA ILE A 170 -15.34 6.51 -13.59
C ILE A 170 -15.10 5.18 -14.28
N MET A 171 -13.90 5.00 -14.81
CA MET A 171 -13.48 3.77 -15.48
C MET A 171 -13.40 2.61 -14.49
N PRO A 172 -13.88 1.41 -14.85
CA PRO A 172 -13.71 0.22 -14.03
C PRO A 172 -12.22 -0.13 -13.81
N PRO A 173 -11.81 -0.59 -12.61
CA PRO A 173 -10.41 -0.89 -12.31
C PRO A 173 -9.75 -1.90 -13.27
N LYS A 174 -10.51 -2.83 -13.84
CA LYS A 174 -9.99 -3.78 -14.85
C LYS A 174 -9.60 -3.07 -16.14
N ASP A 175 -10.39 -2.09 -16.56
CA ASP A 175 -10.15 -1.33 -17.78
C ASP A 175 -8.99 -0.35 -17.57
N ILE A 176 -8.85 0.22 -16.35
CA ILE A 176 -7.67 1.01 -15.96
C ILE A 176 -6.39 0.16 -16.08
N ALA A 177 -6.39 -1.04 -15.53
CA ALA A 177 -5.23 -1.94 -15.59
C ALA A 177 -4.90 -2.36 -17.04
N ALA A 178 -5.92 -2.61 -17.86
CA ALA A 178 -5.76 -2.91 -19.29
C ALA A 178 -5.16 -1.71 -20.04
N LEU A 179 -5.67 -0.49 -19.79
CA LEU A 179 -5.16 0.75 -20.38
C LEU A 179 -3.68 1.00 -20.01
N LEU A 180 -3.31 0.70 -18.77
CA LEU A 180 -1.95 0.86 -18.23
C LEU A 180 -1.01 -0.29 -18.63
N HIS A 181 -1.51 -1.31 -19.32
CA HIS A 181 -0.74 -2.52 -19.66
C HIS A 181 -0.02 -3.13 -18.45
N ALA A 182 -0.72 -3.19 -17.31
CA ALA A 182 -0.16 -3.70 -16.06
C ALA A 182 -1.14 -4.65 -15.34
N PRO A 183 -0.66 -5.72 -14.69
CA PRO A 183 -1.50 -6.62 -13.90
C PRO A 183 -2.25 -5.86 -12.79
N LEU A 184 -3.55 -6.10 -12.64
CA LEU A 184 -4.34 -5.55 -11.54
C LEU A 184 -4.08 -6.38 -10.27
N LEU A 185 -3.32 -5.84 -9.32
CA LEU A 185 -3.01 -6.48 -8.04
C LEU A 185 -4.15 -6.39 -7.04
N GLY A 186 -4.85 -5.25 -7.02
CA GLY A 186 -5.92 -5.04 -6.05
C GLY A 186 -6.86 -3.90 -6.41
N VAL A 187 -8.03 -3.93 -5.78
CA VAL A 187 -9.04 -2.86 -5.83
C VAL A 187 -9.44 -2.54 -4.41
N ILE A 188 -9.16 -1.32 -3.96
CA ILE A 188 -9.46 -0.87 -2.61
C ILE A 188 -10.62 0.12 -2.68
N PRO A 189 -11.73 -0.13 -1.95
CA PRO A 189 -12.87 0.77 -1.96
C PRO A 189 -12.53 2.10 -1.28
N GLU A 190 -13.25 3.15 -1.65
CA GLU A 190 -13.22 4.42 -0.94
C GLU A 190 -13.72 4.23 0.50
N ASP A 191 -12.89 4.58 1.48
CA ASP A 191 -13.17 4.39 2.90
C ASP A 191 -12.56 5.53 3.72
N LEU A 192 -13.39 6.49 4.10
CA LEU A 192 -12.97 7.62 4.94
C LEU A 192 -12.49 7.17 6.34
N GLY A 193 -12.96 6.01 6.81
CA GLY A 193 -12.52 5.44 8.08
C GLY A 193 -11.03 5.13 8.11
N MET A 194 -10.40 4.85 6.96
CA MET A 194 -8.95 4.61 6.91
C MET A 194 -8.14 5.82 7.40
N ALA A 195 -8.56 7.03 7.03
CA ALA A 195 -7.93 8.27 7.49
C ALA A 195 -8.15 8.53 9.00
N LEU A 196 -9.18 7.92 9.58
CA LEU A 196 -9.55 8.03 10.99
C LEU A 196 -9.08 6.82 11.83
N GLY A 197 -8.26 5.94 11.27
CA GLY A 197 -7.78 4.72 11.94
C GLY A 197 -8.86 3.62 12.13
N THR A 198 -10.01 3.75 11.45
CA THR A 198 -11.14 2.80 11.54
C THR A 198 -11.47 2.23 10.16
N MET A 199 -10.81 1.13 9.80
CA MET A 199 -11.02 0.47 8.50
C MET A 199 -12.33 -0.34 8.48
N ARG A 200 -13.19 -0.11 7.46
CA ARG A 200 -14.41 -0.90 7.27
C ARG A 200 -14.11 -2.35 6.86
N ALA A 201 -15.04 -3.26 7.17
CA ALA A 201 -14.92 -4.68 6.83
C ALA A 201 -14.67 -4.93 5.32
N ASP A 202 -15.26 -4.13 4.45
CA ASP A 202 -15.08 -4.20 3.00
C ASP A 202 -13.63 -3.87 2.61
N SER A 203 -13.02 -2.89 3.23
CA SER A 203 -11.62 -2.51 3.01
C SER A 203 -10.67 -3.59 3.52
N VAL A 204 -10.93 -4.12 4.70
CA VAL A 204 -10.17 -5.28 5.25
C VAL A 204 -10.23 -6.46 4.29
N LYS A 205 -11.41 -6.78 3.73
CA LYS A 205 -11.59 -7.84 2.75
C LYS A 205 -10.83 -7.55 1.46
N ALA A 206 -10.85 -6.31 0.98
CA ALA A 206 -10.14 -5.89 -0.22
C ALA A 206 -8.63 -6.07 -0.05
N PHE A 207 -8.05 -5.65 1.09
CA PHE A 207 -6.63 -5.87 1.39
C PHE A 207 -6.25 -7.35 1.50
N LYS A 208 -7.09 -8.19 2.13
CA LYS A 208 -6.88 -9.64 2.17
C LYS A 208 -6.83 -10.25 0.76
N MET A 209 -7.71 -9.81 -0.14
CA MET A 209 -7.71 -10.28 -1.53
C MET A 209 -6.49 -9.77 -2.31
N THR A 210 -6.06 -8.53 -2.07
CA THR A 210 -4.86 -7.94 -2.68
C THR A 210 -3.60 -8.67 -2.20
N ALA A 211 -3.48 -8.93 -0.90
CA ALA A 211 -2.37 -9.72 -0.33
C ALA A 211 -2.30 -11.12 -0.96
N ALA A 212 -3.43 -11.84 -1.06
CA ALA A 212 -3.49 -13.16 -1.68
C ALA A 212 -3.06 -13.15 -3.17
N ARG A 213 -3.31 -12.06 -3.89
CA ARG A 213 -2.83 -11.91 -5.27
C ARG A 213 -1.32 -11.63 -5.34
N ILE A 214 -0.81 -10.83 -4.42
CA ILE A 214 0.62 -10.51 -4.32
C ILE A 214 1.43 -11.77 -4.00
N THR A 215 0.91 -12.68 -3.17
CA THR A 215 1.55 -13.96 -2.85
C THR A 215 1.33 -15.04 -3.93
N GLY A 216 0.48 -14.79 -4.92
CA GLY A 216 0.13 -15.78 -5.95
C GLY A 216 -0.98 -16.78 -5.56
N ASP A 217 -1.48 -16.73 -4.31
CA ASP A 217 -2.48 -17.68 -3.79
C ASP A 217 -3.91 -17.33 -4.17
N GLY A 218 -4.14 -16.16 -4.72
CA GLY A 218 -5.47 -15.66 -5.01
C GLY A 218 -5.65 -15.11 -6.42
N LYS A 219 -6.76 -15.49 -7.08
CA LYS A 219 -7.16 -14.96 -8.39
C LYS A 219 -8.28 -13.92 -8.31
N LYS A 220 -8.99 -13.84 -7.16
CA LYS A 220 -10.16 -12.98 -6.99
C LYS A 220 -9.74 -11.53 -6.69
N ILE A 221 -10.52 -10.59 -7.23
CA ILE A 221 -10.38 -9.14 -7.00
C ILE A 221 -11.65 -8.65 -6.31
N TYR A 222 -11.51 -7.71 -5.38
CA TYR A 222 -12.64 -7.12 -4.68
C TYR A 222 -13.56 -6.39 -5.65
N GLN A 223 -14.87 -6.66 -5.53
CA GLN A 223 -15.92 -6.11 -6.41
C GLN A 223 -16.66 -4.96 -5.71
N THR A 224 -16.26 -3.74 -5.97
CA THR A 224 -16.84 -2.53 -5.35
C THR A 224 -18.28 -2.24 -5.80
N THR A 225 -18.69 -2.75 -6.98
CA THR A 225 -20.05 -2.54 -7.52
C THR A 225 -21.08 -3.46 -6.91
N ARG A 226 -20.67 -4.55 -6.24
CA ARG A 226 -21.59 -5.58 -5.71
C ARG A 226 -22.63 -5.01 -4.74
N THR A 227 -22.26 -4.01 -3.96
CA THR A 227 -23.16 -3.35 -2.99
C THR A 227 -24.20 -2.44 -3.64
N TYR A 228 -24.08 -2.19 -4.94
CA TYR A 228 -24.99 -1.37 -5.73
C TYR A 228 -25.91 -2.20 -6.64
N LEU A 229 -25.79 -3.52 -6.61
CA LEU A 229 -26.66 -4.45 -7.31
C LEU A 229 -27.82 -4.90 -6.41
N GLY A 230 -28.99 -5.19 -7.00
CA GLY A 230 -30.19 -5.68 -6.29
C GLY A 230 -30.99 -4.57 -5.57
N ALA A 231 -32.00 -4.98 -4.80
CA ALA A 231 -32.96 -4.08 -4.13
C ALA A 231 -32.28 -3.09 -3.16
N GLY A 232 -31.32 -3.56 -2.36
CA GLY A 232 -30.53 -2.69 -1.46
C GLY A 232 -29.66 -1.67 -2.21
N GLY A 233 -29.17 -2.03 -3.39
CA GLY A 233 -28.44 -1.12 -4.28
C GLY A 233 -29.33 -0.02 -4.84
N PHE A 234 -30.59 -0.31 -5.15
CA PHE A 234 -31.56 0.67 -5.62
C PHE A 234 -31.81 1.77 -4.57
N ILE A 235 -31.97 1.40 -3.30
CA ILE A 235 -32.16 2.36 -2.19
C ILE A 235 -30.93 3.26 -2.03
N LYS A 236 -29.72 2.70 -2.03
CA LYS A 236 -28.47 3.46 -1.94
C LYS A 236 -28.31 4.47 -3.08
N ARG A 237 -28.71 4.11 -4.30
CA ARG A 237 -28.67 5.01 -5.47
C ARG A 237 -29.65 6.16 -5.34
N LYS A 238 -30.91 5.87 -4.89
CA LYS A 238 -31.94 6.89 -4.69
C LYS A 238 -31.59 7.91 -3.62
N MET A 239 -30.86 7.49 -2.58
CA MET A 239 -30.36 8.39 -1.52
C MET A 239 -29.22 9.29 -2.03
N ARG A 240 -28.43 8.86 -3.00
CA ARG A 240 -27.30 9.60 -3.57
C ARG A 240 -27.71 10.69 -4.56
N GLY A 241 -28.82 10.51 -5.26
CA GLY A 241 -29.36 11.50 -6.21
C GLY A 241 -30.07 12.68 -5.55
N LYS A 242 -29.99 12.82 -4.22
CA LYS A 242 -30.59 13.92 -3.44
C LYS A 242 -29.55 14.87 -2.81
N ILE A 243 -28.28 14.83 -3.25
CA ILE A 243 -27.21 15.77 -2.86
C ILE A 243 -26.76 16.53 -4.09
#